data_fe9cd156622f08bc3e08848b9423afa1
#
_entry.id   fe9cd156622f08bc3e08848b9423afa1
#
_cell.length_a   1.000
_cell.length_b   1.000
_cell.length_c   1.000
_cell.angle_alpha   90.00
_cell.angle_beta   90.00
_cell.angle_gamma   90.00
#
_symmetry.space_group_name_H-M   'P 1'
#
loop_
_entity.id
_entity.type
_entity.pdbx_description
1 polymer ?
#
loop_
_entity_poly.entity_id
_entity_poly.type
_entity_poly.pdbx_seq_one_letter_code
_entity_poly.pdbx_strand_id
1 'polypeptide(L)'
;MCCFDYVICYGPDLFSKLPQYGKRRNSNKEDHHADKAAVGKELIIMRDAILKFNKEFVADKGYEKYVTSKYPEMKIAILTCMDTRLVELLPAALGLKNGDVKMIKNAGGTINAPFGSAIRSLLVAIFELGVNEIMVIGHTDCGVQHIDSDKMIKHMVQRGISEEQIDMISYCGVDFKNWLAGFDSVEMSVQKNVELLRLHPLIPDDVKIEGYVINSETGELLEV
;
A
#
# COMPACT_ATOMS: atom_id res chain seq x y z
N MET A 1 -1.58 30.84 -6.80
CA MET A 1 -2.94 30.79 -6.31
C MET A 1 -3.47 29.41 -6.70
N CYS A 2 -3.59 28.45 -5.94
CA CYS A 2 -3.77 28.00 -4.61
C CYS A 2 -3.22 26.58 -4.49
N CYS A 3 -2.03 26.37 -3.95
CA CYS A 3 -1.53 25.04 -3.58
C CYS A 3 -1.79 24.70 -2.10
N PHE A 4 -2.65 25.48 -1.41
CA PHE A 4 -2.80 25.37 0.05
C PHE A 4 -3.99 24.53 0.51
N ASP A 5 -4.91 24.15 -0.38
CA ASP A 5 -6.16 23.50 0.05
C ASP A 5 -6.06 21.98 0.29
N TYR A 6 -4.94 21.33 -0.09
CA TYR A 6 -4.80 19.87 0.05
C TYR A 6 -4.23 19.39 1.41
N VAL A 7 -3.65 20.28 2.20
CA VAL A 7 -2.97 19.91 3.47
C VAL A 7 -3.90 19.99 4.68
N ILE A 8 -5.03 20.68 4.59
CA ILE A 8 -5.88 20.98 5.76
C ILE A 8 -6.89 19.87 6.09
N CYS A 9 -7.18 18.94 5.17
CA CYS A 9 -8.25 17.94 5.38
C CYS A 9 -7.86 16.63 6.07
N TYR A 10 -6.57 16.37 6.32
CA TYR A 10 -6.12 15.09 6.90
C TYR A 10 -5.53 15.19 8.32
N GLY A 11 -5.89 16.22 9.07
CA GLY A 11 -5.57 16.28 10.50
C GLY A 11 -6.38 15.27 11.32
N PRO A 12 -5.91 14.89 12.53
CA PRO A 12 -6.65 14.01 13.45
C PRO A 12 -8.07 14.49 13.76
N ASP A 13 -8.39 15.76 13.48
CA ASP A 13 -9.70 16.36 13.64
C ASP A 13 -10.77 15.90 12.63
N LEU A 14 -10.41 15.28 11.50
CA LEU A 14 -11.40 14.78 10.56
C LEU A 14 -12.26 13.69 11.20
N PHE A 15 -11.63 12.77 11.93
CA PHE A 15 -12.34 11.69 12.62
C PHE A 15 -13.14 12.19 13.86
N SER A 16 -12.74 13.30 14.48
CA SER A 16 -13.48 13.89 15.58
C SER A 16 -14.77 14.62 15.16
N LYS A 17 -14.82 15.05 13.89
CA LYS A 17 -16.00 15.74 13.30
C LYS A 17 -16.98 14.75 12.66
N LEU A 18 -16.59 13.50 12.42
CA LEU A 18 -17.51 12.46 12.04
C LEU A 18 -18.46 12.21 13.22
N PRO A 19 -19.79 12.09 12.99
CA PRO A 19 -20.72 11.71 14.05
C PRO A 19 -20.15 10.47 14.72
N GLN A 20 -20.06 10.50 16.06
CA GLN A 20 -19.45 9.44 16.84
C GLN A 20 -19.78 8.09 16.22
N TYR A 21 -18.76 7.30 15.94
CA TYR A 21 -18.88 5.91 15.49
C TYR A 21 -19.74 5.17 16.53
N GLY A 22 -21.04 5.54 16.53
CA GLY A 22 -22.04 5.02 17.43
C GLY A 22 -22.33 3.60 17.02
N LYS A 23 -22.04 2.69 17.97
CA LYS A 23 -22.66 1.36 18.12
C LYS A 23 -23.30 0.86 16.84
N ARG A 24 -22.65 -0.10 16.18
CA ARG A 24 -23.28 -0.90 15.12
C ARG A 24 -24.72 -1.22 15.54
N ARG A 25 -25.70 -0.57 14.91
CA ARG A 25 -27.10 -0.95 15.07
C ARG A 25 -27.22 -2.36 14.55
N ASN A 26 -27.54 -3.29 15.43
CA ASN A 26 -28.05 -4.61 15.05
C ASN A 26 -29.33 -4.39 14.27
N SER A 27 -29.26 -4.34 12.95
CA SER A 27 -30.42 -4.53 12.09
C SER A 27 -30.60 -6.02 11.90
N ASN A 28 -31.72 -6.53 12.38
CA ASN A 28 -32.22 -7.90 12.19
C ASN A 28 -32.06 -8.33 10.73
N LYS A 29 -31.24 -9.33 10.47
CA LYS A 29 -31.26 -10.17 9.28
C LYS A 29 -30.92 -11.59 9.71
N GLU A 30 -31.96 -12.40 9.87
CA GLU A 30 -31.89 -13.78 10.36
C GLU A 30 -31.39 -14.83 9.36
N ASP A 31 -31.02 -14.47 8.10
CA ASP A 31 -30.74 -15.46 7.06
C ASP A 31 -29.28 -15.63 6.61
N HIS A 32 -28.28 -14.99 7.29
CA HIS A 32 -26.87 -15.12 6.93
C HIS A 32 -25.94 -15.57 8.09
N HIS A 33 -26.50 -16.13 9.17
CA HIS A 33 -25.70 -16.44 10.36
C HIS A 33 -24.81 -17.69 10.25
N ALA A 34 -25.21 -18.70 9.48
CA ALA A 34 -24.45 -19.96 9.36
C ALA A 34 -23.14 -19.77 8.60
N ASP A 35 -23.15 -19.03 7.48
CA ASP A 35 -21.94 -18.77 6.68
C ASP A 35 -20.93 -17.86 7.40
N LYS A 36 -21.42 -16.83 8.10
CA LYS A 36 -20.52 -15.91 8.85
C LYS A 36 -19.83 -16.57 10.03
N ALA A 37 -20.51 -17.51 10.71
CA ALA A 37 -19.93 -18.25 11.83
C ALA A 37 -18.87 -19.27 11.36
N ALA A 38 -19.09 -19.93 10.24
CA ALA A 38 -18.12 -20.85 9.63
C ALA A 38 -16.86 -20.11 9.16
N VAL A 39 -17.00 -19.01 8.41
CA VAL A 39 -15.89 -18.14 7.97
C VAL A 39 -15.14 -17.56 9.16
N GLY A 40 -15.84 -17.13 10.20
CA GLY A 40 -15.19 -16.60 11.41
C GLY A 40 -14.38 -17.67 12.15
N LYS A 41 -14.86 -18.91 12.19
CA LYS A 41 -14.16 -20.03 12.83
C LYS A 41 -12.93 -20.45 12.02
N GLU A 42 -13.03 -20.47 10.71
CA GLU A 42 -11.91 -20.78 9.80
C GLU A 42 -10.79 -19.73 9.88
N LEU A 43 -11.13 -18.45 9.91
CA LEU A 43 -10.18 -17.35 10.09
C LEU A 43 -9.46 -17.39 11.45
N ILE A 44 -10.15 -17.80 12.52
CA ILE A 44 -9.56 -17.99 13.84
C ILE A 44 -8.52 -19.10 13.79
N ILE A 45 -8.87 -20.24 13.16
CA ILE A 45 -7.98 -21.39 13.00
C ILE A 45 -6.71 -21.02 12.22
N MET A 46 -6.84 -20.26 11.13
CA MET A 46 -5.69 -19.81 10.32
C MET A 46 -4.78 -18.89 11.12
N ARG A 47 -5.34 -17.90 11.84
CA ARG A 47 -4.55 -17.00 12.69
C ARG A 47 -3.82 -17.76 13.79
N ASP A 48 -4.48 -18.71 14.44
CA ASP A 48 -3.88 -19.51 15.52
C ASP A 48 -2.75 -20.41 15.00
N ALA A 49 -2.88 -20.93 13.76
CA ALA A 49 -1.80 -21.65 13.08
C ALA A 49 -0.56 -20.76 12.84
N ILE A 50 -0.75 -19.52 12.40
CA ILE A 50 0.34 -18.54 12.22
C ILE A 50 1.04 -18.26 13.55
N LEU A 51 0.27 -18.04 14.63
CA LEU A 51 0.83 -17.74 15.95
C LEU A 51 1.57 -18.96 16.54
N LYS A 52 1.08 -20.17 16.30
CA LYS A 52 1.76 -21.40 16.70
C LYS A 52 3.10 -21.55 15.97
N PHE A 53 3.08 -21.42 14.63
CA PHE A 53 4.30 -21.49 13.82
C PHE A 53 5.34 -20.44 14.25
N ASN A 54 4.90 -19.21 14.56
CA ASN A 54 5.81 -18.17 15.03
C ASN A 54 6.51 -18.55 16.35
N LYS A 55 5.80 -19.16 17.30
CA LYS A 55 6.40 -19.63 18.55
C LYS A 55 7.47 -20.72 18.30
N GLU A 56 7.19 -21.66 17.43
CA GLU A 56 8.13 -22.71 17.02
C GLU A 56 9.35 -22.11 16.31
N PHE A 57 9.14 -21.21 15.34
CA PHE A 57 10.20 -20.48 14.63
C PHE A 57 11.15 -19.73 15.58
N VAL A 58 10.61 -19.09 16.63
CA VAL A 58 11.44 -18.41 17.63
C VAL A 58 12.18 -19.40 18.52
N ALA A 59 11.51 -20.47 18.97
CA ALA A 59 12.14 -21.51 19.80
C ALA A 59 13.30 -22.20 19.07
N ASP A 60 13.14 -22.45 17.78
CA ASP A 60 14.15 -23.09 16.92
C ASP A 60 15.20 -22.10 16.39
N LYS A 61 15.13 -20.82 16.83
CA LYS A 61 16.01 -19.74 16.38
C LYS A 61 16.03 -19.54 14.86
N GLY A 62 14.94 -19.84 14.18
CA GLY A 62 14.80 -19.70 12.73
C GLY A 62 15.07 -18.27 12.20
N TYR A 63 15.06 -17.29 13.10
CA TYR A 63 15.35 -15.88 12.80
C TYR A 63 16.84 -15.58 12.59
N GLU A 64 17.78 -16.42 13.05
CA GLU A 64 19.21 -16.09 13.03
C GLU A 64 19.73 -15.74 11.62
N LYS A 65 19.25 -16.43 10.59
CA LYS A 65 19.62 -16.15 9.19
C LYS A 65 19.06 -14.85 8.61
N TYR A 66 18.18 -14.18 9.35
CA TYR A 66 17.56 -12.91 8.93
C TYR A 66 18.08 -11.71 9.72
N VAL A 67 18.98 -11.92 10.66
CA VAL A 67 19.55 -10.84 11.48
C VAL A 67 20.39 -9.94 10.61
N THR A 68 20.05 -8.64 10.59
CA THR A 68 20.75 -7.63 9.82
C THR A 68 20.59 -6.25 10.45
N SER A 69 21.24 -5.23 9.86
CA SER A 69 21.13 -3.83 10.25
C SER A 69 19.80 -3.21 9.85
N LYS A 70 19.40 -2.12 10.50
CA LYS A 70 18.29 -1.27 10.06
C LYS A 70 18.63 -0.44 8.81
N TYR A 71 19.92 -0.28 8.49
CA TYR A 71 20.37 0.47 7.31
C TYR A 71 20.46 -0.47 6.10
N PRO A 72 19.92 -0.09 4.93
CA PRO A 72 20.01 -0.93 3.74
C PRO A 72 21.43 -0.94 3.19
N GLU A 73 21.99 -2.14 2.96
CA GLU A 73 23.37 -2.27 2.46
C GLU A 73 23.56 -1.64 1.09
N MET A 74 22.60 -1.79 0.19
CA MET A 74 22.63 -1.25 -1.16
C MET A 74 22.26 0.24 -1.24
N LYS A 75 21.77 0.83 -0.14
CA LYS A 75 21.27 2.21 -0.09
C LYS A 75 20.13 2.50 -1.07
N ILE A 76 19.33 1.48 -1.38
CA ILE A 76 18.21 1.54 -2.31
C ILE A 76 16.89 1.46 -1.54
N ALA A 77 15.89 2.25 -1.98
CA ALA A 77 14.49 2.07 -1.62
C ALA A 77 13.70 1.61 -2.84
N ILE A 78 12.87 0.60 -2.69
CA ILE A 78 11.97 0.11 -3.73
C ILE A 78 10.53 0.46 -3.35
N LEU A 79 9.84 1.22 -4.21
CA LEU A 79 8.40 1.42 -4.14
C LEU A 79 7.73 0.46 -5.12
N THR A 80 6.87 -0.44 -4.62
CA THR A 80 6.23 -1.46 -5.45
C THR A 80 4.83 -1.83 -4.97
N CYS A 81 4.14 -2.69 -5.73
CA CYS A 81 2.81 -3.15 -5.39
C CYS A 81 2.79 -4.13 -4.20
N MET A 82 1.67 -4.11 -3.47
CA MET A 82 1.38 -5.08 -2.40
C MET A 82 0.92 -6.45 -2.90
N ASP A 83 0.95 -6.71 -4.22
CA ASP A 83 0.55 -7.97 -4.83
C ASP A 83 1.25 -9.15 -4.13
N THR A 84 0.47 -10.20 -3.86
CA THR A 84 0.96 -11.38 -3.12
C THR A 84 2.04 -12.15 -3.89
N ARG A 85 2.01 -12.13 -5.23
CA ARG A 85 3.02 -12.77 -6.10
C ARG A 85 4.39 -12.14 -5.94
N LEU A 86 4.45 -10.84 -5.58
CA LEU A 86 5.70 -10.09 -5.43
C LEU A 86 6.35 -10.21 -4.03
N VAL A 87 5.76 -10.98 -3.11
CA VAL A 87 6.32 -11.10 -1.75
C VAL A 87 7.67 -11.81 -1.78
N GLU A 88 7.77 -12.89 -2.54
CA GLU A 88 9.00 -13.67 -2.72
C GLU A 88 9.63 -13.49 -4.08
N LEU A 89 8.83 -13.42 -5.17
CA LEU A 89 9.32 -13.30 -6.53
C LEU A 89 10.21 -12.07 -6.73
N LEU A 90 9.77 -10.89 -6.28
CA LEU A 90 10.51 -9.66 -6.51
C LEU A 90 11.92 -9.69 -5.88
N PRO A 91 12.09 -9.96 -4.57
CA PRO A 91 13.44 -10.06 -4.01
C PRO A 91 14.25 -11.20 -4.63
N ALA A 92 13.64 -12.35 -4.94
CA ALA A 92 14.35 -13.47 -5.57
C ALA A 92 14.85 -13.15 -6.97
N ALA A 93 14.01 -12.53 -7.81
CA ALA A 93 14.36 -12.15 -9.18
C ALA A 93 15.47 -11.08 -9.22
N LEU A 94 15.53 -10.21 -8.22
CA LEU A 94 16.57 -9.17 -8.10
C LEU A 94 17.80 -9.63 -7.30
N GLY A 95 17.84 -10.87 -6.82
CA GLY A 95 18.94 -11.39 -6.00
C GLY A 95 19.06 -10.73 -4.63
N LEU A 96 17.96 -10.14 -4.12
CA LEU A 96 17.96 -9.39 -2.86
C LEU A 96 17.80 -10.31 -1.64
N LYS A 97 18.50 -9.95 -0.58
CA LYS A 97 18.43 -10.60 0.73
C LYS A 97 17.86 -9.64 1.79
N ASN A 98 17.54 -10.19 2.93
CA ASN A 98 17.10 -9.40 4.08
C ASN A 98 18.20 -8.41 4.50
N GLY A 99 17.90 -7.12 4.49
CA GLY A 99 18.83 -6.04 4.82
C GLY A 99 19.38 -5.26 3.61
N ASP A 100 19.22 -5.74 2.39
CA ASP A 100 19.80 -5.11 1.20
C ASP A 100 19.12 -3.78 0.85
N VAL A 101 17.79 -3.74 0.90
CA VAL A 101 16.99 -2.59 0.45
C VAL A 101 15.88 -2.21 1.44
N LYS A 102 15.32 -1.02 1.29
CA LYS A 102 14.04 -0.62 1.90
C LYS A 102 12.90 -0.93 0.94
N MET A 103 11.96 -1.77 1.38
CA MET A 103 10.79 -2.15 0.58
C MET A 103 9.56 -1.38 1.06
N ILE A 104 8.96 -0.57 0.20
CA ILE A 104 7.72 0.18 0.44
C ILE A 104 6.65 -0.40 -0.47
N LYS A 105 5.58 -0.93 0.12
CA LYS A 105 4.50 -1.59 -0.62
C LYS A 105 3.16 -0.92 -0.36
N ASN A 106 2.42 -0.64 -1.44
CA ASN A 106 1.03 -0.19 -1.36
C ASN A 106 0.22 -0.71 -2.57
N ALA A 107 -1.06 -0.37 -2.63
CA ALA A 107 -1.90 -0.73 -3.76
C ALA A 107 -1.37 -0.08 -5.06
N GLY A 108 -0.91 -0.91 -6.00
CA GLY A 108 -0.38 -0.49 -7.30
C GLY A 108 1.05 0.03 -7.29
N GLY A 109 1.72 0.15 -6.16
CA GLY A 109 3.04 0.80 -6.08
C GLY A 109 2.98 2.29 -6.44
N THR A 110 1.91 2.98 -6.07
CA THR A 110 1.58 4.33 -6.53
C THR A 110 1.76 5.41 -5.46
N ILE A 111 1.91 6.65 -5.92
CA ILE A 111 1.94 7.86 -5.08
C ILE A 111 0.67 8.65 -5.36
N ASN A 112 -0.32 8.54 -4.47
CA ASN A 112 -1.64 9.15 -4.66
C ASN A 112 -1.73 10.57 -4.06
N ALA A 113 -0.74 10.98 -3.26
CA ALA A 113 -0.68 12.32 -2.68
C ALA A 113 0.78 12.76 -2.48
N PRO A 114 1.11 14.01 -2.80
CA PRO A 114 2.48 14.52 -2.73
C PRO A 114 3.07 14.53 -1.31
N PHE A 115 2.24 14.51 -0.28
CA PHE A 115 2.65 14.39 1.12
C PHE A 115 2.01 13.17 1.81
N GLY A 116 1.73 12.12 1.03
CA GLY A 116 1.16 10.87 1.52
C GLY A 116 2.20 9.95 2.21
N SER A 117 1.72 8.79 2.68
CA SER A 117 2.55 7.83 3.43
C SER A 117 3.72 7.26 2.62
N ALA A 118 3.56 7.08 1.29
CA ALA A 118 4.64 6.61 0.42
C ALA A 118 5.79 7.62 0.39
N ILE A 119 5.50 8.89 0.12
CA ILE A 119 6.49 9.98 0.14
C ILE A 119 7.16 10.08 1.51
N ARG A 120 6.37 10.11 2.61
CA ARG A 120 6.94 10.15 3.95
C ARG A 120 7.92 8.99 4.21
N SER A 121 7.59 7.78 3.74
CA SER A 121 8.45 6.61 3.90
C SER A 121 9.76 6.75 3.12
N LEU A 122 9.70 7.28 1.89
CA LEU A 122 10.87 7.57 1.07
C LEU A 122 11.76 8.65 1.70
N LEU A 123 11.18 9.73 2.22
CA LEU A 123 11.95 10.77 2.91
C LEU A 123 12.67 10.22 4.16
N VAL A 124 12.00 9.37 4.94
CA VAL A 124 12.66 8.68 6.08
C VAL A 124 13.79 7.77 5.57
N ALA A 125 13.59 7.05 4.47
CA ALA A 125 14.62 6.21 3.89
C ALA A 125 15.85 7.01 3.43
N ILE A 126 15.64 8.17 2.81
CA ILE A 126 16.74 9.06 2.35
C ILE A 126 17.46 9.68 3.56
N PHE A 127 16.75 10.42 4.41
CA PHE A 127 17.38 11.30 5.40
C PHE A 127 17.82 10.58 6.66
N GLU A 128 17.15 9.49 7.06
CA GLU A 128 17.44 8.78 8.30
C GLU A 128 18.15 7.43 8.09
N LEU A 129 17.98 6.82 6.90
CA LEU A 129 18.48 5.46 6.65
C LEU A 129 19.52 5.39 5.53
N GLY A 130 19.91 6.54 4.96
CA GLY A 130 21.03 6.68 4.03
C GLY A 130 20.77 6.14 2.63
N VAL A 131 19.50 6.08 2.21
CA VAL A 131 19.12 5.73 0.83
C VAL A 131 19.52 6.87 -0.11
N ASN A 132 20.09 6.53 -1.24
CA ASN A 132 20.47 7.47 -2.32
C ASN A 132 19.94 7.05 -3.70
N GLU A 133 19.17 5.98 -3.76
CA GLU A 133 18.54 5.51 -4.99
C GLU A 133 17.12 5.00 -4.72
N ILE A 134 16.17 5.34 -5.59
CA ILE A 134 14.79 4.89 -5.54
C ILE A 134 14.46 4.15 -6.82
N MET A 135 13.98 2.92 -6.69
CA MET A 135 13.41 2.14 -7.79
C MET A 135 11.89 2.11 -7.64
N VAL A 136 11.17 2.58 -8.65
CA VAL A 136 9.71 2.44 -8.73
C VAL A 136 9.41 1.22 -9.60
N ILE A 137 8.88 0.15 -9.00
CA ILE A 137 8.68 -1.12 -9.70
C ILE A 137 7.19 -1.46 -9.77
N GLY A 138 6.60 -1.27 -10.95
CA GLY A 138 5.28 -1.80 -11.29
C GLY A 138 5.35 -3.29 -11.66
N HIS A 139 4.20 -3.93 -11.93
CA HIS A 139 4.19 -5.32 -12.37
C HIS A 139 3.05 -5.59 -13.35
N THR A 140 3.22 -6.59 -14.22
CA THR A 140 2.19 -7.04 -15.15
C THR A 140 0.98 -7.62 -14.41
N ASP A 141 -0.21 -7.50 -15.00
CA ASP A 141 -1.47 -8.02 -14.45
C ASP A 141 -1.75 -7.49 -13.02
N CYS A 142 -1.56 -6.19 -12.81
CA CYS A 142 -1.79 -5.57 -11.51
C CYS A 142 -3.28 -5.48 -11.19
N GLY A 143 -3.69 -5.98 -10.03
CA GLY A 143 -5.09 -5.92 -9.57
C GLY A 143 -5.64 -4.50 -9.34
N VAL A 144 -4.77 -3.48 -9.34
CA VAL A 144 -5.17 -2.07 -9.26
C VAL A 144 -5.44 -1.47 -10.64
N GLN A 145 -4.93 -2.08 -11.70
CA GLN A 145 -5.19 -1.65 -13.07
C GLN A 145 -6.69 -1.70 -13.37
N HIS A 146 -7.24 -0.64 -13.93
CA HIS A 146 -8.65 -0.50 -14.28
C HIS A 146 -9.64 -0.61 -13.09
N ILE A 147 -9.22 -0.33 -11.85
CA ILE A 147 -10.17 -0.22 -10.74
C ILE A 147 -11.18 0.88 -11.05
N ASP A 148 -12.45 0.50 -10.98
CA ASP A 148 -13.61 1.38 -11.10
C ASP A 148 -14.04 1.83 -9.68
N SER A 149 -13.91 3.12 -9.43
CA SER A 149 -14.26 3.74 -8.15
C SER A 149 -15.73 3.56 -7.78
N ASP A 150 -16.64 3.70 -8.75
CA ASP A 150 -18.08 3.56 -8.52
C ASP A 150 -18.44 2.12 -8.15
N LYS A 151 -17.80 1.15 -8.79
CA LYS A 151 -17.96 -0.27 -8.45
C LYS A 151 -17.42 -0.57 -7.05
N MET A 152 -16.28 0.02 -6.67
CA MET A 152 -15.73 -0.16 -5.33
C MET A 152 -16.64 0.45 -4.26
N ILE A 153 -17.22 1.64 -4.50
CA ILE A 153 -18.21 2.27 -3.61
C ILE A 153 -19.44 1.36 -3.45
N LYS A 154 -19.97 0.80 -4.54
CA LYS A 154 -21.08 -0.17 -4.46
C LYS A 154 -20.75 -1.37 -3.60
N HIS A 155 -19.53 -1.91 -3.70
CA HIS A 155 -19.09 -3.00 -2.83
C HIS A 155 -19.00 -2.58 -1.35
N MET A 156 -18.59 -1.33 -1.05
CA MET A 156 -18.61 -0.79 0.32
C MET A 156 -20.03 -0.77 0.88
N VAL A 157 -20.99 -0.26 0.09
CA VAL A 157 -22.40 -0.21 0.49
C VAL A 157 -22.97 -1.62 0.71
N GLN A 158 -22.69 -2.56 -0.19
CA GLN A 158 -23.10 -3.97 -0.04
C GLN A 158 -22.55 -4.63 1.23
N ARG A 159 -21.38 -4.17 1.71
CA ARG A 159 -20.78 -4.63 2.97
C ARG A 159 -21.24 -3.88 4.21
N GLY A 160 -22.21 -2.97 4.08
CA GLY A 160 -22.87 -2.29 5.19
C GLY A 160 -22.33 -0.91 5.53
N ILE A 161 -21.50 -0.30 4.66
CA ILE A 161 -21.19 1.13 4.76
C ILE A 161 -22.41 1.90 4.22
N SER A 162 -22.95 2.86 4.97
CA SER A 162 -24.11 3.62 4.50
C SER A 162 -23.72 4.66 3.46
N GLU A 163 -24.63 4.95 2.53
CA GLU A 163 -24.45 6.00 1.52
C GLU A 163 -24.27 7.36 2.19
N GLU A 164 -25.01 7.64 3.27
CA GLU A 164 -24.86 8.89 4.01
C GLU A 164 -23.44 9.09 4.59
N GLN A 165 -22.75 8.00 4.98
CA GLN A 165 -21.36 8.08 5.42
C GLN A 165 -20.42 8.43 4.28
N ILE A 166 -20.63 7.85 3.09
CA ILE A 166 -19.85 8.12 1.89
C ILE A 166 -20.05 9.58 1.45
N ASP A 167 -21.32 10.03 1.40
CA ASP A 167 -21.66 11.40 1.03
C ASP A 167 -21.07 12.42 2.01
N MET A 168 -21.11 12.13 3.32
CA MET A 168 -20.52 12.99 4.33
C MET A 168 -19.01 13.11 4.16
N ILE A 169 -18.31 12.00 3.89
CA ILE A 169 -16.85 12.01 3.68
C ILE A 169 -16.53 12.78 2.40
N SER A 170 -17.33 12.62 1.35
CA SER A 170 -17.18 13.39 0.10
C SER A 170 -17.39 14.89 0.35
N TYR A 171 -18.40 15.25 1.14
CA TYR A 171 -18.65 16.65 1.56
C TYR A 171 -17.47 17.24 2.35
N CYS A 172 -16.75 16.42 3.12
CA CYS A 172 -15.51 16.81 3.80
C CYS A 172 -14.30 16.96 2.87
N GLY A 173 -14.47 16.81 1.55
CA GLY A 173 -13.44 17.08 0.54
C GLY A 173 -12.69 15.84 0.04
N VAL A 174 -13.12 14.61 0.38
CA VAL A 174 -12.53 13.39 -0.19
C VAL A 174 -13.15 13.12 -1.56
N ASP A 175 -12.35 13.28 -2.60
CA ASP A 175 -12.73 12.89 -3.96
C ASP A 175 -12.56 11.37 -4.15
N PHE A 176 -13.58 10.60 -3.80
CA PHE A 176 -13.57 9.14 -3.92
C PHE A 176 -13.31 8.66 -5.35
N LYS A 177 -13.80 9.41 -6.35
CA LYS A 177 -13.65 9.03 -7.75
C LYS A 177 -12.18 8.97 -8.16
N ASN A 178 -11.42 10.00 -7.81
CA ASN A 178 -10.00 10.06 -8.13
C ASN A 178 -9.15 9.28 -7.12
N TRP A 179 -9.51 9.29 -5.84
CA TRP A 179 -8.74 8.64 -4.79
C TRP A 179 -8.74 7.10 -4.87
N LEU A 180 -9.88 6.50 -5.30
CA LEU A 180 -10.04 5.05 -5.46
C LEU A 180 -9.74 4.56 -6.88
N ALA A 181 -9.56 5.46 -7.85
CA ALA A 181 -9.30 5.08 -9.22
C ALA A 181 -8.00 4.28 -9.36
N GLY A 182 -8.04 3.27 -10.23
CA GLY A 182 -6.84 2.60 -10.70
C GLY A 182 -6.12 3.41 -11.78
N PHE A 183 -5.27 2.75 -12.52
CA PHE A 183 -4.54 3.30 -13.67
C PHE A 183 -4.78 2.45 -14.93
N ASP A 184 -4.57 3.05 -16.10
CA ASP A 184 -4.82 2.37 -17.39
C ASP A 184 -3.62 1.54 -17.86
N SER A 185 -2.39 2.04 -17.65
CA SER A 185 -1.14 1.36 -18.00
C SER A 185 -0.19 1.33 -16.82
N VAL A 186 0.45 0.18 -16.60
CA VAL A 186 1.47 -0.01 -15.57
C VAL A 186 2.67 0.88 -15.86
N GLU A 187 3.14 0.89 -17.09
CA GLU A 187 4.31 1.67 -17.54
C GLU A 187 4.09 3.17 -17.33
N MET A 188 2.93 3.68 -17.77
CA MET A 188 2.57 5.10 -17.57
C MET A 188 2.44 5.45 -16.08
N SER A 189 1.92 4.53 -15.27
CA SER A 189 1.82 4.72 -13.82
C SER A 189 3.21 4.81 -13.18
N VAL A 190 4.14 3.94 -13.56
CA VAL A 190 5.53 3.98 -13.09
C VAL A 190 6.20 5.28 -13.51
N GLN A 191 6.13 5.65 -14.80
CA GLN A 191 6.73 6.90 -15.32
C GLN A 191 6.20 8.14 -14.59
N LYS A 192 4.88 8.21 -14.36
CA LYS A 192 4.25 9.30 -13.60
C LYS A 192 4.77 9.37 -12.16
N ASN A 193 4.93 8.24 -11.50
CA ASN A 193 5.47 8.20 -10.13
C ASN A 193 6.95 8.62 -10.10
N VAL A 194 7.76 8.21 -11.08
CA VAL A 194 9.16 8.63 -11.24
C VAL A 194 9.25 10.14 -11.44
N GLU A 195 8.43 10.70 -12.34
CA GLU A 195 8.38 12.14 -12.59
C GLU A 195 7.98 12.92 -11.33
N LEU A 196 6.93 12.45 -10.62
CA LEU A 196 6.49 13.06 -9.37
C LEU A 196 7.60 13.09 -8.32
N LEU A 197 8.36 11.99 -8.20
CA LEU A 197 9.48 11.91 -7.26
C LEU A 197 10.63 12.84 -7.66
N ARG A 198 10.99 12.90 -8.95
CA ARG A 198 12.05 13.80 -9.47
C ARG A 198 11.71 15.27 -9.29
N LEU A 199 10.43 15.64 -9.35
CA LEU A 199 9.95 17.01 -9.17
C LEU A 199 9.57 17.32 -7.71
N HIS A 200 9.68 16.36 -6.79
CA HIS A 200 9.22 16.57 -5.42
C HIS A 200 10.18 17.48 -4.63
N PRO A 201 9.68 18.59 -4.04
CA PRO A 201 10.54 19.64 -3.45
C PRO A 201 11.36 19.22 -2.23
N LEU A 202 11.07 18.06 -1.63
CA LEU A 202 11.78 17.53 -0.48
C LEU A 202 12.70 16.33 -0.81
N ILE A 203 12.81 15.95 -2.08
CA ILE A 203 13.73 14.91 -2.52
C ILE A 203 14.97 15.60 -3.11
N PRO A 204 16.18 15.32 -2.61
CA PRO A 204 17.41 15.91 -3.13
C PRO A 204 17.70 15.51 -4.59
N ASP A 205 18.28 16.41 -5.37
CA ASP A 205 18.59 16.20 -6.80
C ASP A 205 19.64 15.10 -7.04
N ASP A 206 20.45 14.75 -6.03
CA ASP A 206 21.46 13.70 -6.10
C ASP A 206 20.90 12.29 -5.85
N VAL A 207 19.62 12.16 -5.48
CA VAL A 207 18.94 10.88 -5.36
C VAL A 207 18.58 10.37 -6.76
N LYS A 208 19.10 9.21 -7.14
CA LYS A 208 18.72 8.55 -8.39
C LYS A 208 17.31 7.98 -8.29
N ILE A 209 16.51 8.16 -9.34
CA ILE A 209 15.13 7.67 -9.39
C ILE A 209 14.88 7.04 -10.75
N GLU A 210 14.57 5.74 -10.76
CA GLU A 210 14.38 4.97 -11.98
C GLU A 210 13.11 4.12 -11.90
N GLY A 211 12.49 3.86 -13.05
CA GLY A 211 11.24 3.13 -13.19
C GLY A 211 11.40 1.79 -13.89
N TYR A 212 10.71 0.77 -13.39
CA TYR A 212 10.75 -0.58 -13.93
C TYR A 212 9.37 -1.24 -13.89
N VAL A 213 9.18 -2.22 -14.78
CA VAL A 213 8.05 -3.15 -14.72
C VAL A 213 8.58 -4.57 -14.62
N ILE A 214 8.16 -5.30 -13.58
CA ILE A 214 8.48 -6.72 -13.43
C ILE A 214 7.33 -7.57 -13.97
N ASN A 215 7.68 -8.61 -14.73
CA ASN A 215 6.72 -9.64 -15.11
C ASN A 215 6.39 -10.48 -13.86
N SER A 216 5.10 -10.51 -13.47
CA SER A 216 4.64 -11.19 -12.26
C SER A 216 4.66 -12.71 -12.32
N GLU A 217 4.99 -13.31 -13.47
CA GLU A 217 5.11 -14.76 -13.68
C GLU A 217 6.57 -15.18 -13.80
N THR A 218 7.38 -14.43 -14.56
CA THR A 218 8.76 -14.82 -14.89
C THR A 218 9.82 -14.13 -14.03
N GLY A 219 9.48 -12.97 -13.44
CA GLY A 219 10.45 -12.13 -12.73
C GLY A 219 11.32 -11.27 -13.65
N GLU A 220 11.07 -11.26 -14.98
CA GLU A 220 11.79 -10.40 -15.92
C GLU A 220 11.53 -8.92 -15.58
N LEU A 221 12.61 -8.13 -15.47
CA LEU A 221 12.55 -6.71 -15.15
C LEU A 221 12.90 -5.88 -16.39
N LEU A 222 12.00 -4.97 -16.75
CA LEU A 222 12.18 -4.05 -17.88
C LEU A 222 12.18 -2.62 -17.39
N GLU A 223 13.11 -1.80 -17.89
CA GLU A 223 13.16 -0.35 -17.62
C GLU A 223 12.08 0.38 -18.45
N VAL A 224 11.46 1.43 -17.88
CA VAL A 224 10.37 2.19 -18.51
C VAL A 224 10.51 3.70 -18.32
#